data_97ba5403c7c8d2d8391441a23caffcdb
#
_entry.id   97ba5403c7c8d2d8391441a23caffcdb
#
_cell.length_a   1.000
_cell.length_b   1.000
_cell.length_c   1.000
_cell.angle_alpha   90.00
_cell.angle_beta   90.00
_cell.angle_gamma   90.00
#
_symmetry.space_group_name_H-M   'P 1'
#
loop_
_entity.id
_entity.type
_entity.pdbx_description
1 polymer ?
#
loop_
_entity_poly.entity_id
_entity_poly.type
_entity_poly.pdbx_seq_one_letter_code
_entity_poly.pdbx_strand_id
1 'polypeptide(L)'
;MASFSFETLERENLGETVYARVAEALIKGRFAPDARLTIRDLAQSLGTSVTPVRDAILRLIQDEALVQKSAREVRVPIITLERYREIRQIRLKLEGLAAREAALKATARDIERLRDLIARNEGAIADRNWTEALELNQTFHFALADIGDMVVLRGILNRLWLQMGPLIAESYHEGGRAMIDNHHAVLAAVEKRDADAAERAIIADITEGGNVILERLFSRRAAGEAKPRLQRPLRIVDASMDDFRIA
;
A
#
# COMPACT_ATOMS: atom_id res chain seq x y z
N MET A 1 -29.56 17.52 -28.74
CA MET A 1 -28.96 16.58 -27.85
C MET A 1 -27.77 15.95 -28.55
N ALA A 2 -26.56 16.17 -28.06
CA ALA A 2 -25.36 15.54 -28.63
C ALA A 2 -25.38 14.06 -28.26
N SER A 3 -25.47 13.18 -29.27
CA SER A 3 -25.36 11.73 -29.09
C SER A 3 -23.87 11.39 -29.13
N PHE A 4 -23.30 11.01 -28.00
CA PHE A 4 -21.97 10.43 -27.93
C PHE A 4 -22.07 8.93 -28.19
N SER A 5 -21.56 8.48 -29.34
CA SER A 5 -21.40 7.06 -29.63
C SER A 5 -19.93 6.72 -29.48
N PHE A 6 -19.60 5.89 -28.49
CA PHE A 6 -18.25 5.35 -28.33
C PHE A 6 -18.24 3.94 -28.92
N GLU A 7 -17.33 3.70 -29.86
CA GLU A 7 -17.01 2.35 -30.29
C GLU A 7 -16.24 1.62 -29.16
N THR A 8 -16.61 0.38 -28.93
CA THR A 8 -15.98 -0.46 -27.90
C THR A 8 -14.55 -0.77 -28.31
N LEU A 9 -13.58 -0.27 -27.58
CA LEU A 9 -12.19 -0.66 -27.72
C LEU A 9 -11.98 -2.01 -27.01
N GLU A 10 -12.04 -3.11 -27.73
CA GLU A 10 -11.58 -4.41 -27.25
C GLU A 10 -10.04 -4.41 -27.22
N ARG A 11 -9.46 -4.07 -26.11
CA ARG A 11 -8.07 -4.37 -25.79
C ARG A 11 -8.04 -5.09 -24.45
N GLU A 12 -7.43 -6.28 -24.44
CA GLU A 12 -7.01 -6.90 -23.18
C GLU A 12 -6.29 -5.85 -22.35
N ASN A 13 -6.73 -5.67 -21.09
CA ASN A 13 -6.25 -4.59 -20.23
C ASN A 13 -4.88 -4.93 -19.61
N LEU A 14 -3.89 -5.19 -20.49
CA LEU A 14 -2.54 -5.57 -20.11
C LEU A 14 -1.89 -4.49 -19.22
N GLY A 15 -2.23 -3.23 -19.44
CA GLY A 15 -1.79 -2.12 -18.60
C GLY A 15 -2.31 -2.23 -17.16
N GLU A 16 -3.56 -2.67 -16.97
CA GLU A 16 -4.10 -2.95 -15.62
C GLU A 16 -3.42 -4.12 -14.95
N THR A 17 -3.18 -5.20 -15.69
CA THR A 17 -2.46 -6.37 -15.17
C THR A 17 -1.05 -6.00 -14.73
N VAL A 18 -0.32 -5.22 -15.53
CA VAL A 18 1.02 -4.74 -15.19
C VAL A 18 0.96 -3.82 -13.96
N TYR A 19 0.01 -2.88 -13.93
CA TYR A 19 -0.20 -2.01 -12.77
C TYR A 19 -0.41 -2.83 -11.50
N ALA A 20 -1.34 -3.79 -11.52
CA ALA A 20 -1.64 -4.63 -10.37
C ALA A 20 -0.42 -5.42 -9.88
N ARG A 21 0.38 -5.99 -10.80
CA ARG A 21 1.60 -6.74 -10.47
C ARG A 21 2.68 -5.88 -9.84
N VAL A 22 2.93 -4.67 -10.38
CA VAL A 22 3.93 -3.75 -9.83
C VAL A 22 3.43 -3.16 -8.49
N ALA A 23 2.15 -2.81 -8.40
CA ALA A 23 1.51 -2.35 -7.18
C ALA A 23 1.64 -3.39 -6.05
N GLU A 24 1.31 -4.64 -6.34
CA GLU A 24 1.48 -5.76 -5.41
C GLU A 24 2.93 -5.90 -4.95
N ALA A 25 3.89 -5.81 -5.87
CA ALA A 25 5.31 -5.89 -5.55
C ALA A 25 5.78 -4.74 -4.66
N LEU A 26 5.25 -3.51 -4.85
CA LEU A 26 5.51 -2.36 -3.97
C LEU A 26 4.95 -2.58 -2.57
N ILE A 27 3.69 -2.99 -2.47
CA ILE A 27 3.02 -3.23 -1.18
C ILE A 27 3.72 -4.35 -0.40
N LYS A 28 4.12 -5.42 -1.09
CA LYS A 28 4.87 -6.55 -0.49
C LYS A 28 6.35 -6.24 -0.22
N GLY A 29 6.77 -4.98 -0.40
CA GLY A 29 8.14 -4.55 -0.11
C GLY A 29 9.23 -5.20 -0.98
N ARG A 30 8.88 -5.71 -2.17
CA ARG A 30 9.87 -6.30 -3.11
C ARG A 30 10.82 -5.27 -3.70
N PHE A 31 10.49 -3.99 -3.57
CA PHE A 31 11.33 -2.87 -3.95
C PHE A 31 11.67 -2.05 -2.72
N ALA A 32 12.95 -1.92 -2.43
CA ALA A 32 13.42 -1.08 -1.33
C ALA A 32 13.16 0.42 -1.63
N PRO A 33 13.02 1.27 -0.60
CA PRO A 33 13.05 2.72 -0.78
C PRO A 33 14.26 3.16 -1.59
N ASP A 34 14.09 4.14 -2.47
CA ASP A 34 15.06 4.64 -3.46
C ASP A 34 15.46 3.63 -4.55
N ALA A 35 14.90 2.43 -4.59
CA ALA A 35 15.17 1.48 -5.66
C ALA A 35 14.86 2.11 -7.03
N ARG A 36 15.81 1.96 -7.95
CA ARG A 36 15.66 2.41 -9.34
C ARG A 36 14.91 1.36 -10.14
N LEU A 37 13.87 1.79 -10.85
CA LEU A 37 13.10 0.96 -11.77
C LEU A 37 13.27 1.49 -13.19
N THR A 38 13.48 0.59 -14.15
CA THR A 38 13.44 0.95 -15.55
C THR A 38 12.28 0.25 -16.26
N ILE A 39 11.65 0.95 -17.18
CA ILE A 39 10.51 0.40 -17.94
C ILE A 39 10.96 -0.85 -18.74
N ARG A 40 12.20 -0.86 -19.23
CA ARG A 40 12.74 -2.01 -20.01
C ARG A 40 12.91 -3.25 -19.15
N ASP A 41 13.52 -3.11 -17.95
CA ASP A 41 13.74 -4.25 -17.05
C ASP A 41 12.42 -4.83 -16.57
N LEU A 42 11.43 -3.96 -16.25
CA LEU A 42 10.09 -4.38 -15.89
C LEU A 42 9.38 -5.10 -17.04
N ALA A 43 9.47 -4.57 -18.27
CA ALA A 43 8.87 -5.20 -19.44
C ALA A 43 9.49 -6.60 -19.70
N GLN A 44 10.80 -6.70 -19.58
CA GLN A 44 11.51 -7.98 -19.72
C GLN A 44 11.08 -8.97 -18.62
N SER A 45 11.05 -8.55 -17.37
CA SER A 45 10.70 -9.43 -16.24
C SER A 45 9.23 -9.87 -16.25
N LEU A 46 8.34 -9.04 -16.81
CA LEU A 46 6.91 -9.33 -16.96
C LEU A 46 6.55 -10.03 -18.27
N GLY A 47 7.53 -10.25 -19.16
CA GLY A 47 7.30 -10.90 -20.45
C GLY A 47 6.38 -10.10 -21.39
N THR A 48 6.41 -8.75 -21.32
CA THR A 48 5.52 -7.89 -22.07
C THR A 48 6.25 -6.79 -22.85
N SER A 49 5.53 -6.02 -23.66
CA SER A 49 6.07 -4.85 -24.34
C SER A 49 6.20 -3.63 -23.41
N VAL A 50 6.96 -2.63 -23.85
CA VAL A 50 7.23 -1.39 -23.10
C VAL A 50 5.97 -0.54 -22.87
N THR A 51 5.01 -0.55 -23.81
CA THR A 51 3.82 0.32 -23.77
C THR A 51 2.96 0.09 -22.53
N PRO A 52 2.45 -1.12 -22.21
CA PRO A 52 1.61 -1.33 -21.03
C PRO A 52 2.39 -1.09 -19.72
N VAL A 53 3.70 -1.30 -19.71
CA VAL A 53 4.54 -1.00 -18.55
C VAL A 53 4.64 0.51 -18.33
N ARG A 54 4.80 1.30 -19.39
CA ARG A 54 4.83 2.76 -19.31
C ARG A 54 3.53 3.31 -18.72
N ASP A 55 2.38 2.84 -19.24
CA ASP A 55 1.07 3.27 -18.76
C ASP A 55 0.87 2.92 -17.27
N ALA A 56 1.26 1.73 -16.87
CA ALA A 56 1.23 1.31 -15.47
C ALA A 56 2.14 2.16 -14.57
N ILE A 57 3.36 2.45 -15.01
CA ILE A 57 4.30 3.30 -14.26
C ILE A 57 3.77 4.73 -14.12
N LEU A 58 3.18 5.32 -15.17
CA LEU A 58 2.57 6.65 -15.10
C LEU A 58 1.43 6.68 -14.07
N ARG A 59 0.58 5.66 -14.03
CA ARG A 59 -0.48 5.55 -13.00
C ARG A 59 0.11 5.42 -11.59
N LEU A 60 1.15 4.62 -11.40
CA LEU A 60 1.83 4.49 -10.10
C LEU A 60 2.49 5.79 -9.65
N ILE A 61 2.96 6.63 -10.59
CA ILE A 61 3.45 7.98 -10.29
C ILE A 61 2.30 8.90 -9.88
N GLN A 62 1.14 8.83 -10.54
CA GLN A 62 -0.07 9.57 -10.14
C GLN A 62 -0.58 9.17 -8.76
N ASP A 63 -0.43 7.89 -8.39
CA ASP A 63 -0.75 7.37 -7.07
C ASP A 63 0.34 7.67 -6.02
N GLU A 64 1.40 8.40 -6.39
CA GLU A 64 2.56 8.73 -5.55
C GLU A 64 3.30 7.50 -5.00
N ALA A 65 3.06 6.32 -5.59
CA ALA A 65 3.75 5.07 -5.26
C ALA A 65 5.15 5.00 -5.88
N LEU A 66 5.37 5.75 -6.95
CA LEU A 66 6.65 5.92 -7.63
C LEU A 66 6.93 7.41 -7.87
N VAL A 67 8.20 7.77 -8.06
CA VAL A 67 8.62 9.13 -8.38
C VAL A 67 9.49 9.13 -9.63
N GLN A 68 9.18 10.01 -10.57
CA GLN A 68 10.01 10.22 -11.74
C GLN A 68 11.12 11.23 -11.42
N LYS A 69 12.37 10.81 -11.53
CA LYS A 69 13.55 11.67 -11.31
C LYS A 69 14.04 12.32 -12.62
N SER A 70 13.86 11.63 -13.72
CA SER A 70 14.17 12.10 -15.08
C SER A 70 13.31 11.36 -16.10
N ALA A 71 13.41 11.72 -17.39
CA ALA A 71 12.69 11.04 -18.48
C ALA A 71 12.95 9.51 -18.53
N ARG A 72 14.06 9.04 -17.97
CA ARG A 72 14.47 7.62 -18.03
C ARG A 72 14.62 6.96 -16.66
N GLU A 73 14.34 7.68 -15.58
CA GLU A 73 14.59 7.21 -14.22
C GLU A 73 13.34 7.35 -13.35
N VAL A 74 12.85 6.20 -12.92
CA VAL A 74 11.76 6.08 -11.94
C VAL A 74 12.33 5.43 -10.69
N ARG A 75 11.92 5.91 -9.51
CA ARG A 75 12.34 5.38 -8.22
C ARG A 75 11.16 5.15 -7.28
N VAL A 76 11.37 4.24 -6.35
CA VAL A 76 10.51 4.10 -5.17
C VAL A 76 10.77 5.31 -4.26
N PRO A 77 9.75 6.06 -3.85
CA PRO A 77 9.96 7.23 -3.00
C PRO A 77 10.51 6.85 -1.62
N ILE A 78 11.40 7.70 -1.08
CA ILE A 78 11.76 7.66 0.33
C ILE A 78 10.70 8.44 1.09
N ILE A 79 9.98 7.78 1.97
CA ILE A 79 8.95 8.43 2.79
C ILE A 79 9.62 9.22 3.92
N THR A 80 9.26 10.51 4.03
CA THR A 80 9.71 11.38 5.12
C THR A 80 8.91 11.14 6.39
N LEU A 81 9.45 11.56 7.54
CA LEU A 81 8.72 11.53 8.81
C LEU A 81 7.40 12.31 8.74
N GLU A 82 7.40 13.47 8.08
CA GLU A 82 6.22 14.31 7.91
C GLU A 82 5.17 13.61 7.06
N ARG A 83 5.57 13.00 5.94
CA ARG A 83 4.66 12.24 5.06
C ARG A 83 4.11 11.00 5.75
N TYR A 84 4.95 10.27 6.49
CA TYR A 84 4.49 9.13 7.27
C TYR A 84 3.43 9.52 8.30
N ARG A 85 3.66 10.62 9.03
CA ARG A 85 2.70 11.12 10.03
C ARG A 85 1.36 11.49 9.40
N GLU A 86 1.39 12.17 8.26
CA GLU A 86 0.19 12.53 7.51
C GLU A 86 -0.60 11.27 7.11
N ILE A 87 0.06 10.31 6.43
CA ILE A 87 -0.56 9.07 6.01
C ILE A 87 -1.12 8.29 7.21
N ARG A 88 -0.34 8.19 8.30
CA ARG A 88 -0.78 7.51 9.53
C ARG A 88 -2.04 8.15 10.11
N GLN A 89 -2.13 9.47 10.17
CA GLN A 89 -3.32 10.17 10.66
C GLN A 89 -4.55 9.85 9.81
N ILE A 90 -4.41 9.79 8.50
CA ILE A 90 -5.49 9.43 7.58
C ILE A 90 -5.89 7.97 7.80
N ARG A 91 -4.92 7.04 7.88
CA ARG A 91 -5.17 5.62 8.14
C ARG A 91 -5.92 5.39 9.46
N LEU A 92 -5.56 6.07 10.54
CA LEU A 92 -6.25 5.97 11.83
C LEU A 92 -7.75 6.26 11.70
N LYS A 93 -8.14 7.24 10.87
CA LYS A 93 -9.54 7.58 10.64
C LYS A 93 -10.25 6.58 9.74
N LEU A 94 -9.63 6.23 8.62
CA LEU A 94 -10.25 5.36 7.63
C LEU A 94 -10.32 3.91 8.11
N GLU A 95 -9.24 3.39 8.69
CA GLU A 95 -9.22 2.00 9.16
C GLU A 95 -10.02 1.85 10.47
N GLY A 96 -10.08 2.88 11.31
CA GLY A 96 -11.01 2.92 12.44
C GLY A 96 -12.46 2.78 11.99
N LEU A 97 -12.86 3.55 10.98
CA LEU A 97 -14.19 3.44 10.38
C LEU A 97 -14.44 2.06 9.76
N ALA A 98 -13.43 1.50 9.05
CA ALA A 98 -13.54 0.16 8.46
C ALA A 98 -13.75 -0.94 9.52
N ALA A 99 -13.00 -0.90 10.62
CA ALA A 99 -13.13 -1.86 11.72
C ALA A 99 -14.49 -1.76 12.41
N ARG A 100 -14.98 -0.54 12.60
CA ARG A 100 -16.32 -0.24 13.12
C ARG A 100 -17.42 -0.91 12.29
N GLU A 101 -17.39 -0.67 10.98
CA GLU A 101 -18.36 -1.25 10.03
C GLU A 101 -18.22 -2.77 9.93
N ALA A 102 -16.98 -3.29 9.97
CA ALA A 102 -16.73 -4.72 10.00
C ALA A 102 -17.36 -5.39 11.21
N ALA A 103 -17.24 -4.80 12.41
CA ALA A 103 -17.86 -5.34 13.61
C ALA A 103 -19.38 -5.43 13.50
N LEU A 104 -20.03 -4.48 12.83
CA LEU A 104 -21.48 -4.47 12.65
C LEU A 104 -21.96 -5.50 11.63
N LYS A 105 -21.15 -5.80 10.59
CA LYS A 105 -21.59 -6.56 9.41
C LYS A 105 -20.99 -7.96 9.31
N ALA A 106 -19.92 -8.27 10.07
CA ALA A 106 -19.20 -9.53 9.94
C ALA A 106 -20.10 -10.76 10.06
N THR A 107 -19.95 -11.69 9.12
CA THR A 107 -20.56 -13.00 9.18
C THR A 107 -19.66 -13.98 9.96
N ALA A 108 -20.18 -15.15 10.33
CA ALA A 108 -19.37 -16.20 10.94
C ALA A 108 -18.18 -16.60 10.06
N ARG A 109 -18.35 -16.59 8.72
CA ARG A 109 -17.28 -16.87 7.77
C ARG A 109 -16.20 -15.79 7.77
N ASP A 110 -16.59 -14.54 7.92
CA ASP A 110 -15.62 -13.43 7.99
C ASP A 110 -14.79 -13.50 9.27
N ILE A 111 -15.41 -13.84 10.39
CA ILE A 111 -14.73 -14.06 11.68
C ILE A 111 -13.70 -15.19 11.56
N GLU A 112 -14.07 -16.33 10.97
CA GLU A 112 -13.13 -17.42 10.73
C GLU A 112 -11.98 -17.00 9.81
N ARG A 113 -12.27 -16.23 8.75
CA ARG A 113 -11.23 -15.69 7.86
C ARG A 113 -10.26 -14.77 8.61
N LEU A 114 -10.76 -13.87 9.46
CA LEU A 114 -9.89 -12.99 10.26
C LEU A 114 -9.02 -13.81 11.23
N ARG A 115 -9.58 -14.84 11.87
CA ARG A 115 -8.85 -15.74 12.77
C ARG A 115 -7.74 -16.50 12.03
N ASP A 116 -8.02 -17.03 10.84
CA ASP A 116 -7.01 -17.69 9.99
C ASP A 116 -5.89 -16.73 9.60
N LEU A 117 -6.22 -15.52 9.19
CA LEU A 117 -5.24 -14.50 8.83
C LEU A 117 -4.29 -14.17 9.98
N ILE A 118 -4.81 -14.05 11.21
CA ILE A 118 -3.98 -13.78 12.41
C ILE A 118 -3.08 -14.98 12.69
N ALA A 119 -3.62 -16.20 12.73
CA ALA A 119 -2.84 -17.40 13.02
C ALA A 119 -1.71 -17.63 12.02
N ARG A 120 -1.99 -17.42 10.72
CA ARG A 120 -0.98 -17.53 9.66
C ARG A 120 0.07 -16.42 9.77
N ASN A 121 -0.34 -15.21 10.13
CA ASN A 121 0.60 -14.10 10.31
C ASN A 121 1.56 -14.38 11.49
N GLU A 122 1.05 -14.88 12.61
CA GLU A 122 1.86 -15.31 13.75
C GLU A 122 2.84 -16.42 13.37
N GLY A 123 2.41 -17.41 12.58
CA GLY A 123 3.27 -18.45 12.03
C GLY A 123 4.37 -17.88 11.14
N ALA A 124 4.02 -17.00 10.21
CA ALA A 124 4.99 -16.35 9.32
C ALA A 124 6.05 -15.53 10.10
N ILE A 125 5.63 -14.83 11.16
CA ILE A 125 6.55 -14.11 12.07
C ILE A 125 7.47 -15.09 12.82
N ALA A 126 6.93 -16.18 13.35
CA ALA A 126 7.72 -17.19 14.06
C ALA A 126 8.78 -17.81 13.14
N ASP A 127 8.43 -18.07 11.90
CA ASP A 127 9.32 -18.59 10.85
C ASP A 127 10.24 -17.54 10.24
N ARG A 128 10.13 -16.28 10.66
CA ARG A 128 10.85 -15.11 10.09
C ARG A 128 10.60 -14.93 8.60
N ASN A 129 9.44 -15.38 8.11
CA ASN A 129 8.99 -15.13 6.74
C ASN A 129 8.34 -13.73 6.64
N TRP A 130 9.19 -12.70 6.66
CA TRP A 130 8.74 -11.31 6.72
C TRP A 130 7.89 -10.88 5.53
N THR A 131 8.12 -11.47 4.36
CA THR A 131 7.34 -11.19 3.15
C THR A 131 5.90 -11.67 3.32
N GLU A 132 5.70 -12.89 3.78
CA GLU A 132 4.37 -13.44 4.04
C GLU A 132 3.69 -12.73 5.21
N ALA A 133 4.45 -12.44 6.28
CA ALA A 133 3.92 -11.72 7.43
C ALA A 133 3.37 -10.33 7.02
N LEU A 134 4.10 -9.57 6.21
CA LEU A 134 3.63 -8.28 5.68
C LEU A 134 2.39 -8.44 4.81
N GLU A 135 2.34 -9.45 3.94
CA GLU A 135 1.20 -9.72 3.07
C GLU A 135 -0.06 -10.07 3.86
N LEU A 136 0.08 -10.89 4.90
CA LEU A 136 -1.02 -11.28 5.78
C LEU A 136 -1.52 -10.10 6.62
N ASN A 137 -0.61 -9.27 7.14
CA ASN A 137 -0.95 -8.04 7.83
C ASN A 137 -1.77 -7.11 6.94
N GLN A 138 -1.30 -6.84 5.73
CA GLN A 138 -2.06 -6.03 4.77
C GLN A 138 -3.45 -6.63 4.49
N THR A 139 -3.50 -7.95 4.25
CA THR A 139 -4.75 -8.65 3.96
C THR A 139 -5.74 -8.53 5.12
N PHE A 140 -5.27 -8.57 6.37
CA PHE A 140 -6.10 -8.36 7.56
C PHE A 140 -6.72 -6.97 7.59
N HIS A 141 -5.93 -5.92 7.41
CA HIS A 141 -6.43 -4.53 7.38
C HIS A 141 -7.44 -4.30 6.26
N PHE A 142 -7.19 -4.88 5.09
CA PHE A 142 -8.08 -4.76 3.94
C PHE A 142 -9.36 -5.58 4.11
N ALA A 143 -9.29 -6.73 4.79
CA ALA A 143 -10.47 -7.54 5.09
C ALA A 143 -11.50 -6.76 5.92
N LEU A 144 -11.09 -5.88 6.81
CA LEU A 144 -12.02 -5.06 7.58
C LEU A 144 -12.84 -4.11 6.67
N ALA A 145 -12.19 -3.49 5.69
CA ALA A 145 -12.90 -2.65 4.72
C ALA A 145 -13.82 -3.47 3.79
N ASP A 146 -13.39 -4.68 3.40
CA ASP A 146 -14.18 -5.60 2.57
C ASP A 146 -15.42 -6.09 3.34
N ILE A 147 -15.28 -6.51 4.61
CA ILE A 147 -16.36 -6.93 5.50
C ILE A 147 -17.35 -5.80 5.75
N GLY A 148 -16.84 -4.58 5.91
CA GLY A 148 -17.64 -3.37 6.07
C GLY A 148 -18.37 -2.94 4.80
N ASP A 149 -18.16 -3.61 3.64
CA ASP A 149 -18.70 -3.25 2.32
C ASP A 149 -18.32 -1.80 1.92
N MET A 150 -17.07 -1.42 2.19
CA MET A 150 -16.57 -0.05 2.00
C MET A 150 -15.65 0.08 0.78
N VAL A 151 -16.18 -0.14 -0.41
CA VAL A 151 -15.41 -0.19 -1.68
C VAL A 151 -14.60 1.09 -1.93
N VAL A 152 -15.19 2.28 -1.70
CA VAL A 152 -14.51 3.57 -1.89
C VAL A 152 -13.34 3.71 -0.91
N LEU A 153 -13.60 3.42 0.38
CA LEU A 153 -12.57 3.47 1.43
C LEU A 153 -11.44 2.49 1.12
N ARG A 154 -11.78 1.27 0.70
CA ARG A 154 -10.84 0.23 0.29
C ARG A 154 -9.88 0.72 -0.82
N GLY A 155 -10.42 1.46 -1.81
CA GLY A 155 -9.62 2.09 -2.88
C GLY A 155 -8.66 3.15 -2.35
N ILE A 156 -9.10 3.99 -1.42
CA ILE A 156 -8.25 5.00 -0.78
C ILE A 156 -7.14 4.33 0.04
N LEU A 157 -7.47 3.33 0.86
CA LEU A 157 -6.48 2.57 1.63
C LEU A 157 -5.42 1.94 0.74
N ASN A 158 -5.81 1.37 -0.40
CA ASN A 158 -4.86 0.78 -1.34
C ASN A 158 -3.80 1.80 -1.79
N ARG A 159 -4.19 3.04 -2.10
CA ARG A 159 -3.25 4.11 -2.48
C ARG A 159 -2.30 4.50 -1.32
N LEU A 160 -2.79 4.51 -0.09
CA LEU A 160 -1.96 4.80 1.08
C LEU A 160 -0.97 3.66 1.36
N TRP A 161 -1.40 2.41 1.24
CA TRP A 161 -0.54 1.25 1.39
C TRP A 161 0.51 1.13 0.29
N LEU A 162 0.17 1.49 -0.96
CA LEU A 162 1.13 1.56 -2.06
C LEU A 162 2.33 2.47 -1.73
N GLN A 163 2.07 3.61 -1.10
CA GLN A 163 3.11 4.55 -0.71
C GLN A 163 3.95 4.03 0.45
N MET A 164 3.34 3.31 1.40
CA MET A 164 4.00 2.88 2.64
C MET A 164 4.62 1.49 2.57
N GLY A 165 4.21 0.64 1.65
CA GLY A 165 4.62 -0.77 1.58
C GLY A 165 6.13 -0.98 1.73
N PRO A 166 6.98 -0.29 0.96
CA PRO A 166 8.44 -0.42 1.08
C PRO A 166 8.99 -0.06 2.47
N LEU A 167 8.42 0.96 3.12
CA LEU A 167 8.82 1.40 4.46
C LEU A 167 8.36 0.41 5.54
N ILE A 168 7.13 -0.09 5.42
CA ILE A 168 6.59 -1.11 6.34
C ILE A 168 7.43 -2.38 6.24
N ALA A 169 7.77 -2.82 5.02
CA ALA A 169 8.59 -4.01 4.79
C ALA A 169 9.96 -3.93 5.48
N GLU A 170 10.62 -2.77 5.37
CA GLU A 170 11.88 -2.55 6.09
C GLU A 170 11.72 -2.61 7.61
N SER A 171 10.59 -2.15 8.14
CA SER A 171 10.34 -2.09 9.58
C SER A 171 9.91 -3.44 10.17
N TYR A 172 9.41 -4.36 9.33
CA TYR A 172 8.98 -5.68 9.78
C TYR A 172 10.11 -6.52 10.37
N HIS A 173 11.33 -6.39 9.86
CA HIS A 173 12.52 -7.07 10.42
C HIS A 173 12.83 -6.65 11.86
N GLU A 174 12.48 -5.43 12.23
CA GLU A 174 12.74 -4.86 13.57
C GLU A 174 11.52 -4.98 14.48
N GLY A 175 10.32 -4.78 13.92
CA GLY A 175 9.05 -4.77 14.64
C GLY A 175 8.49 -6.15 14.96
N GLY A 176 8.65 -7.09 14.02
CA GLY A 176 8.16 -8.45 14.21
C GLY A 176 6.73 -8.50 14.75
N ARG A 177 6.55 -9.11 15.91
CA ARG A 177 5.27 -9.29 16.59
C ARG A 177 4.55 -7.98 16.92
N ALA A 178 5.28 -6.93 17.30
CA ALA A 178 4.68 -5.64 17.65
C ALA A 178 3.84 -5.02 16.51
N MET A 179 4.05 -5.47 15.27
CA MET A 179 3.27 -5.03 14.11
C MET A 179 1.84 -5.59 14.07
N ILE A 180 1.51 -6.59 14.90
CA ILE A 180 0.22 -7.30 14.89
C ILE A 180 -0.35 -7.58 16.29
N ASP A 181 0.24 -7.06 17.34
CA ASP A 181 -0.14 -7.35 18.73
C ASP A 181 -1.61 -7.08 19.04
N ASN A 182 -2.21 -6.10 18.36
CA ASN A 182 -3.60 -5.71 18.56
C ASN A 182 -4.61 -6.43 17.64
N HIS A 183 -4.18 -7.28 16.70
CA HIS A 183 -5.09 -7.99 15.79
C HIS A 183 -6.10 -8.88 16.54
N HIS A 184 -5.67 -9.55 17.63
CA HIS A 184 -6.58 -10.34 18.48
C HIS A 184 -7.65 -9.47 19.16
N ALA A 185 -7.28 -8.25 19.57
CA ALA A 185 -8.25 -7.31 20.16
C ALA A 185 -9.28 -6.85 19.13
N VAL A 186 -8.86 -6.60 17.88
CA VAL A 186 -9.77 -6.30 16.77
C VAL A 186 -10.72 -7.46 16.51
N LEU A 187 -10.20 -8.69 16.40
CA LEU A 187 -11.01 -9.90 16.19
C LEU A 187 -12.03 -10.08 17.32
N ALA A 188 -11.62 -9.97 18.57
CA ALA A 188 -12.50 -10.13 19.73
C ALA A 188 -13.63 -9.08 19.76
N ALA A 189 -13.35 -7.85 19.30
CA ALA A 189 -14.36 -6.80 19.18
C ALA A 189 -15.35 -7.10 18.04
N VAL A 190 -14.86 -7.59 16.90
CA VAL A 190 -15.70 -8.01 15.76
C VAL A 190 -16.61 -9.18 16.15
N GLU A 191 -16.10 -10.18 16.86
CA GLU A 191 -16.87 -11.32 17.38
C GLU A 191 -18.03 -10.88 18.29
N LYS A 192 -17.78 -9.86 19.13
CA LYS A 192 -18.76 -9.29 20.04
C LYS A 192 -19.69 -8.26 19.39
N ARG A 193 -19.48 -7.94 18.12
CA ARG A 193 -20.17 -6.85 17.41
C ARG A 193 -20.03 -5.49 18.10
N ASP A 194 -18.93 -5.29 18.82
CA ASP A 194 -18.61 -4.04 19.50
C ASP A 194 -17.84 -3.11 18.57
N ALA A 195 -18.59 -2.25 17.87
CA ALA A 195 -18.05 -1.33 16.86
C ALA A 195 -17.05 -0.33 17.47
N ASP A 196 -17.31 0.17 18.68
CA ASP A 196 -16.44 1.13 19.35
C ASP A 196 -15.14 0.48 19.81
N ALA A 197 -15.20 -0.76 20.30
CA ALA A 197 -14.01 -1.52 20.67
C ALA A 197 -13.18 -1.90 19.41
N ALA A 198 -13.81 -2.25 18.32
CA ALA A 198 -13.11 -2.57 17.06
C ALA A 198 -12.36 -1.34 16.51
N GLU A 199 -13.00 -0.16 16.53
CA GLU A 199 -12.34 1.10 16.16
C GLU A 199 -11.14 1.39 17.07
N ARG A 200 -11.30 1.29 18.38
CA ARG A 200 -10.19 1.52 19.33
C ARG A 200 -9.04 0.53 19.12
N ALA A 201 -9.36 -0.74 18.90
CA ALA A 201 -8.35 -1.78 18.73
C ALA A 201 -7.50 -1.59 17.48
N ILE A 202 -8.10 -1.27 16.33
CA ILE A 202 -7.33 -1.02 15.09
C ILE A 202 -6.55 0.30 15.16
N ILE A 203 -7.05 1.30 15.87
CA ILE A 203 -6.31 2.54 16.14
C ILE A 203 -5.08 2.26 17.02
N ALA A 204 -5.20 1.40 18.04
CA ALA A 204 -4.08 0.94 18.85
C ALA A 204 -3.06 0.19 18.01
N ASP A 205 -3.51 -0.73 17.15
CA ASP A 205 -2.67 -1.49 16.23
C ASP A 205 -1.80 -0.59 15.33
N ILE A 206 -2.42 0.33 14.61
CA ILE A 206 -1.71 1.27 13.74
C ILE A 206 -0.80 2.21 14.54
N THR A 207 -1.17 2.51 15.79
CA THR A 207 -0.41 3.41 16.66
C THR A 207 0.84 2.70 17.20
N GLU A 208 0.68 1.55 17.77
CA GLU A 208 1.75 0.80 18.45
C GLU A 208 2.70 0.15 17.45
N GLY A 209 2.17 -0.59 16.47
CA GLY A 209 2.97 -1.13 15.37
C GLY A 209 3.68 -0.04 14.56
N GLY A 210 3.03 1.11 14.40
CA GLY A 210 3.63 2.26 13.72
C GLY A 210 4.76 2.97 14.50
N ASN A 211 4.94 2.70 15.78
CA ASN A 211 6.05 3.30 16.56
C ASN A 211 7.41 2.78 16.09
N VAL A 212 7.52 1.51 15.71
CA VAL A 212 8.74 0.95 15.11
C VAL A 212 9.15 1.74 13.86
N ILE A 213 8.17 2.08 13.02
CA ILE A 213 8.40 2.89 11.82
C ILE A 213 8.85 4.31 12.18
N LEU A 214 8.25 4.91 13.21
CA LEU A 214 8.63 6.24 13.69
C LEU A 214 10.07 6.27 14.20
N GLU A 215 10.46 5.31 15.02
CA GLU A 215 11.82 5.21 15.56
C GLU A 215 12.86 5.08 14.45
N ARG A 216 12.57 4.26 13.43
CA ARG A 216 13.41 4.13 12.25
C ARG A 216 13.55 5.47 11.49
N LEU A 217 12.45 6.19 11.27
CA LEU A 217 12.47 7.48 10.58
C LEU A 217 13.19 8.56 11.39
N PHE A 218 13.06 8.55 12.72
CA PHE A 218 13.83 9.45 13.60
C PHE A 218 15.32 9.15 13.53
N SER A 219 15.72 7.88 13.57
CA SER A 219 17.12 7.45 13.48
C SER A 219 17.76 7.88 12.15
N ARG A 220 17.06 7.68 11.03
CA ARG A 220 17.50 8.16 9.71
C ARG A 220 17.69 9.68 9.66
N ARG A 221 16.77 10.42 10.24
CA ARG A 221 16.85 11.89 10.32
C ARG A 221 18.05 12.34 11.17
N ALA A 222 18.30 11.68 12.28
CA ALA A 222 19.44 11.98 13.16
C ALA A 222 20.79 11.65 12.50
N ALA A 223 20.85 10.59 11.70
CA ALA A 223 22.04 10.20 10.92
C ALA A 223 22.34 11.12 9.73
N GLY A 224 21.47 12.10 9.45
CA GLY A 224 21.66 13.01 8.32
C GLY A 224 21.40 12.36 6.96
N GLU A 225 20.85 11.16 6.93
CA GLU A 225 20.45 10.48 5.70
C GLU A 225 19.37 11.30 5.00
N ALA A 226 19.75 11.81 3.86
CA ALA A 226 19.06 12.61 2.86
C ALA A 226 17.73 13.24 3.33
N LYS A 227 17.69 14.56 3.44
CA LYS A 227 16.41 15.29 3.32
C LYS A 227 15.84 14.97 1.94
N PRO A 228 14.86 14.09 1.79
CA PRO A 228 14.15 14.00 0.53
C PRO A 228 13.49 15.37 0.36
N ARG A 229 13.88 16.10 -0.65
CA ARG A 229 13.13 17.29 -1.05
C ARG A 229 11.70 16.80 -1.29
N LEU A 230 10.73 17.34 -0.54
CA LEU A 230 9.32 17.28 -0.88
C LEU A 230 9.21 17.76 -2.33
N GLN A 231 9.21 16.83 -3.27
CA GLN A 231 8.90 17.15 -4.64
C GLN A 231 7.38 17.35 -4.64
N ARG A 232 6.95 18.62 -4.80
CA ARG A 232 5.59 18.87 -5.25
C ARG A 232 5.34 17.93 -6.43
N PRO A 233 4.17 17.27 -6.50
CA PRO A 233 3.82 16.52 -7.69
C PRO A 233 4.12 17.44 -8.86
N LEU A 234 4.94 16.95 -9.80
CA LEU A 234 5.17 17.67 -11.03
C LEU A 234 3.78 18.00 -11.58
N ARG A 235 3.43 19.28 -11.71
CA ARG A 235 2.31 19.64 -12.58
C ARG A 235 2.62 18.86 -13.86
N ILE A 236 1.65 18.08 -14.31
CA ILE A 236 1.67 17.53 -15.66
C ILE A 236 1.69 18.77 -16.56
N VAL A 237 2.88 19.26 -16.85
CA VAL A 237 3.10 20.13 -17.99
C VAL A 237 2.91 19.15 -19.14
N ASP A 238 2.00 19.45 -20.06
CA ASP A 238 1.80 18.69 -21.29
C ASP A 238 3.16 18.31 -21.87
N ALA A 239 3.65 17.14 -21.47
CA ALA A 239 4.76 16.51 -22.14
C ALA A 239 4.16 16.00 -23.45
N SER A 240 4.37 16.78 -24.51
CA SER A 240 4.06 16.34 -25.86
C SER A 240 4.67 14.95 -26.05
N MET A 241 3.94 14.07 -26.68
CA MET A 241 4.34 12.68 -26.95
C MET A 241 5.72 12.54 -27.64
N ASP A 242 6.32 13.65 -28.04
CA ASP A 242 7.59 13.72 -28.76
C ASP A 242 8.85 13.60 -27.89
N ASP A 243 8.77 13.90 -26.57
CA ASP A 243 9.93 13.85 -25.68
C ASP A 243 10.39 12.43 -25.31
N PHE A 244 9.68 11.40 -25.75
CA PHE A 244 9.99 9.98 -25.52
C PHE A 244 10.53 9.27 -26.78
N ARG A 245 10.98 9.99 -27.80
CA ARG A 245 11.61 9.37 -28.95
C ARG A 245 12.93 8.70 -28.54
N ILE A 246 13.00 7.44 -28.91
CA ILE A 246 14.11 6.51 -28.76
C ILE A 246 15.27 7.03 -29.61
N ALA A 247 16.43 7.16 -29.00
CA ALA A 247 17.72 7.02 -29.69
C ALA A 247 18.29 5.64 -29.38
#